data_4fbf054d423018bab028538747c6c8e7
#
_entry.id   4fbf054d423018bab028538747c6c8e7
#
_cell.length_a   1.000
_cell.length_b   1.000
_cell.length_c   1.000
_cell.angle_alpha   90.00
_cell.angle_beta   90.00
_cell.angle_gamma   90.00
#
_symmetry.space_group_name_H-M   'P 1'
#
loop_
_entity.id
_entity.type
_entity.pdbx_description
1 polymer ?
#
loop_
_entity_poly.entity_id
_entity_poly.type
_entity_poly.pdbx_seq_one_letter_code
_entity_poly.pdbx_strand_id
1 'polypeptide(L)'
;MTRPLLRLGFLAGLLLCSGAAVALEFRSVADAAILYDAPSTKAEKLFVLSRDYPVEVVVKVEGWTKVRDDTGEFAWIENHQLSERRTVLVKSSSAEARQSASDTAALAFTAEKGVVLEFLQHTAGWVKVRHPDGAVGFIKVSQLWGV
;
A
#
# COMPACT_ATOMS: atom_id res chain seq x y z
N MET A 1 56.46 27.11 -39.64
CA MET A 1 55.49 26.06 -39.95
C MET A 1 55.00 25.45 -38.59
N THR A 2 53.94 25.95 -38.05
CA THR A 2 53.36 25.52 -36.76
C THR A 2 52.08 24.80 -37.04
N ARG A 3 52.04 23.52 -36.67
CA ARG A 3 50.85 22.65 -36.75
C ARG A 3 50.00 22.88 -35.53
N PRO A 4 48.68 23.12 -35.65
CA PRO A 4 47.79 23.12 -34.46
C PRO A 4 47.40 21.69 -34.10
N LEU A 5 47.53 21.35 -32.81
CA LEU A 5 47.06 20.11 -32.18
C LEU A 5 45.55 20.18 -31.97
N LEU A 6 44.85 19.30 -32.66
CA LEU A 6 43.40 19.09 -32.51
C LEU A 6 43.13 18.36 -31.18
N ARG A 7 42.57 19.05 -30.20
CA ARG A 7 42.11 18.44 -28.93
C ARG A 7 40.74 17.81 -29.17
N LEU A 8 40.72 16.49 -29.21
CA LEU A 8 39.49 15.70 -29.22
C LEU A 8 38.91 15.69 -27.81
N GLY A 9 37.85 16.47 -27.59
CA GLY A 9 37.07 16.45 -26.33
C GLY A 9 36.20 15.19 -26.27
N PHE A 10 36.50 14.30 -25.34
CA PHE A 10 35.72 13.12 -25.06
C PHE A 10 34.53 13.53 -24.19
N LEU A 11 33.35 13.67 -24.82
CA LEU A 11 32.08 13.96 -24.10
C LEU A 11 31.55 12.63 -23.51
N ALA A 12 31.86 12.38 -22.23
CA ALA A 12 31.29 11.25 -21.50
C ALA A 12 29.83 11.54 -21.24
N GLY A 13 28.95 10.93 -22.03
CA GLY A 13 27.51 10.97 -21.81
C GLY A 13 27.13 10.15 -20.56
N LEU A 14 26.73 10.84 -19.50
CA LEU A 14 26.16 10.23 -18.31
C LEU A 14 24.75 9.75 -18.65
N LEU A 15 24.59 8.44 -18.92
CA LEU A 15 23.29 7.79 -19.01
C LEU A 15 22.68 7.72 -17.60
N LEU A 16 21.81 8.67 -17.28
CA LEU A 16 20.92 8.61 -16.12
C LEU A 16 19.87 7.50 -16.39
N CYS A 17 20.13 6.29 -15.88
CA CYS A 17 19.10 5.27 -15.75
C CYS A 17 18.08 5.76 -14.72
N SER A 18 17.03 6.44 -15.17
CA SER A 18 15.83 6.70 -14.36
C SER A 18 15.13 5.37 -14.16
N GLY A 19 15.46 4.66 -13.08
CA GLY A 19 14.66 3.53 -12.61
C GLY A 19 13.27 4.05 -12.26
N ALA A 20 12.25 3.68 -13.04
CA ALA A 20 10.89 3.93 -12.68
C ALA A 20 10.60 3.19 -11.37
N ALA A 21 10.44 3.92 -10.26
CA ALA A 21 9.92 3.36 -9.03
C ALA A 21 8.49 2.90 -9.30
N VAL A 22 8.25 1.58 -9.27
CA VAL A 22 6.89 1.04 -9.34
C VAL A 22 6.22 1.36 -8.02
N ALA A 23 5.22 2.24 -8.04
CA ALA A 23 4.40 2.53 -6.87
C ALA A 23 3.59 1.29 -6.50
N LEU A 24 3.55 0.94 -5.22
CA LEU A 24 2.71 -0.13 -4.71
C LEU A 24 1.23 0.25 -4.92
N GLU A 25 0.46 -0.69 -5.46
CA GLU A 25 -0.98 -0.51 -5.63
C GLU A 25 -1.71 -1.28 -4.54
N PHE A 26 -2.54 -0.58 -3.77
CA PHE A 26 -3.40 -1.17 -2.77
C PHE A 26 -4.87 -1.07 -3.17
N ARG A 27 -5.62 -2.12 -2.83
CA ARG A 27 -7.08 -2.21 -2.92
C ARG A 27 -7.62 -2.68 -1.58
N SER A 28 -8.93 -2.64 -1.42
CA SER A 28 -9.59 -3.30 -0.30
C SER A 28 -10.55 -4.37 -0.79
N VAL A 29 -10.87 -5.31 0.09
CA VAL A 29 -11.86 -6.36 -0.17
C VAL A 29 -13.25 -5.73 -0.09
N ALA A 30 -14.08 -5.92 -1.12
CA ALA A 30 -15.40 -5.28 -1.22
C ALA A 30 -16.41 -5.86 -0.22
N ASP A 31 -16.35 -7.17 0.00
CA ASP A 31 -17.09 -7.92 1.01
C ASP A 31 -16.24 -9.10 1.46
N ALA A 32 -16.68 -9.89 2.44
CA ALA A 32 -15.94 -11.08 2.84
C ALA A 32 -15.67 -11.97 1.60
N ALA A 33 -14.40 -12.25 1.33
CA ALA A 33 -13.97 -12.94 0.12
C ALA A 33 -13.07 -14.12 0.43
N ILE A 34 -13.26 -15.20 -0.33
CA ILE A 34 -12.37 -16.36 -0.32
C ILE A 34 -11.20 -16.07 -1.24
N LEU A 35 -10.00 -16.40 -0.79
CA LEU A 35 -8.78 -16.34 -1.59
C LEU A 35 -8.28 -17.75 -1.92
N TYR A 36 -7.66 -17.90 -3.08
CA TYR A 36 -7.30 -19.18 -3.67
C TYR A 36 -5.80 -19.25 -3.99
N ASP A 37 -5.27 -20.47 -4.12
CA ASP A 37 -3.87 -20.69 -4.51
C ASP A 37 -3.62 -20.46 -6.02
N ALA A 38 -4.68 -20.47 -6.83
CA ALA A 38 -4.62 -20.23 -8.28
C ALA A 38 -5.83 -19.40 -8.75
N PRO A 39 -5.78 -18.77 -9.95
CA PRO A 39 -6.87 -17.94 -10.48
C PRO A 39 -8.03 -18.79 -11.01
N SER A 40 -8.69 -19.51 -10.12
CA SER A 40 -9.82 -20.39 -10.43
C SER A 40 -10.65 -20.67 -9.18
N THR A 41 -11.99 -20.67 -9.31
CA THR A 41 -12.90 -21.08 -8.22
C THR A 41 -12.83 -22.58 -7.91
N LYS A 42 -12.16 -23.37 -8.76
CA LYS A 42 -11.89 -24.80 -8.54
C LYS A 42 -10.56 -25.05 -7.83
N ALA A 43 -9.75 -24.00 -7.65
CA ALA A 43 -8.48 -24.06 -6.95
C ALA A 43 -8.67 -24.26 -5.43
N GLU A 44 -7.58 -24.55 -4.74
CA GLU A 44 -7.61 -24.68 -3.27
C GLU A 44 -7.96 -23.34 -2.62
N LYS A 45 -8.89 -23.39 -1.66
CA LYS A 45 -9.27 -22.25 -0.85
C LYS A 45 -8.26 -22.10 0.28
N LEU A 46 -7.56 -20.98 0.32
CA LEU A 46 -6.52 -20.75 1.31
C LEU A 46 -7.06 -20.12 2.59
N PHE A 47 -7.76 -18.99 2.46
CA PHE A 47 -8.33 -18.25 3.60
C PHE A 47 -9.41 -17.28 3.14
N VAL A 48 -10.03 -16.62 4.11
CA VAL A 48 -11.05 -15.57 3.90
C VAL A 48 -10.53 -14.26 4.44
N LEU A 49 -10.68 -13.19 3.67
CA LEU A 49 -10.48 -11.83 4.14
C LEU A 49 -11.82 -11.13 4.34
N SER A 50 -11.89 -10.33 5.39
CA SER A 50 -13.09 -9.55 5.73
C SER A 50 -13.24 -8.35 4.80
N ARG A 51 -14.45 -7.78 4.77
CA ARG A 51 -14.72 -6.50 4.11
C ARG A 51 -13.72 -5.43 4.55
N ASP A 52 -13.36 -4.58 3.62
CA ASP A 52 -12.44 -3.45 3.78
C ASP A 52 -10.98 -3.84 4.09
N TYR A 53 -10.64 -5.12 4.20
CA TYR A 53 -9.26 -5.55 4.44
C TYR A 53 -8.36 -5.07 3.30
N PRO A 54 -7.24 -4.35 3.57
CA PRO A 54 -6.34 -3.88 2.53
C PRO A 54 -5.51 -5.04 1.97
N VAL A 55 -5.28 -5.04 0.67
CA VAL A 55 -4.40 -5.98 -0.03
C VAL A 55 -3.53 -5.25 -1.03
N GLU A 56 -2.29 -5.68 -1.18
CA GLU A 56 -1.40 -5.19 -2.22
C GLU A 56 -1.63 -5.97 -3.51
N VAL A 57 -1.83 -5.26 -4.61
CA VAL A 57 -1.98 -5.84 -5.93
C VAL A 57 -0.61 -6.21 -6.50
N VAL A 58 -0.42 -7.49 -6.85
CA VAL A 58 0.85 -8.00 -7.36
C VAL A 58 0.78 -8.29 -8.86
N VAL A 59 -0.24 -9.02 -9.29
CA VAL A 59 -0.45 -9.40 -10.70
C VAL A 59 -1.94 -9.34 -11.02
N LYS A 60 -2.29 -8.79 -12.18
CA LYS A 60 -3.65 -8.79 -12.72
C LYS A 60 -3.72 -9.69 -13.94
N VAL A 61 -4.70 -10.58 -13.96
CA VAL A 61 -5.07 -11.37 -15.13
C VAL A 61 -6.56 -11.22 -15.38
N GLU A 62 -7.07 -11.81 -16.45
CA GLU A 62 -8.49 -11.75 -16.74
C GLU A 62 -9.31 -12.41 -15.61
N GLY A 63 -10.20 -11.64 -15.01
CA GLY A 63 -11.10 -12.07 -13.93
C GLY A 63 -10.49 -12.21 -12.55
N TRP A 64 -9.16 -12.18 -12.42
CA TRP A 64 -8.45 -12.45 -11.17
C TRP A 64 -7.30 -11.50 -10.90
N THR A 65 -7.02 -11.30 -9.63
CA THR A 65 -5.86 -10.53 -9.16
C THR A 65 -5.09 -11.36 -8.13
N LYS A 66 -3.77 -11.47 -8.32
CA LYS A 66 -2.88 -11.96 -7.27
C LYS A 66 -2.59 -10.84 -6.31
N VAL A 67 -2.82 -11.07 -5.05
CA VAL A 67 -2.64 -10.09 -3.98
C VAL A 67 -1.67 -10.62 -2.93
N ARG A 68 -1.13 -9.70 -2.14
CA ARG A 68 -0.35 -9.98 -0.94
C ARG A 68 -1.03 -9.36 0.26
N ASP A 69 -1.13 -10.10 1.35
CA ASP A 69 -1.67 -9.60 2.62
C ASP A 69 -0.57 -8.99 3.51
N ASP A 70 -0.94 -8.50 4.70
CA ASP A 70 -0.03 -7.89 5.67
C ASP A 70 0.96 -8.89 6.29
N THR A 71 0.70 -10.19 6.20
CA THR A 71 1.61 -11.25 6.66
C THR A 71 2.67 -11.63 5.63
N GLY A 72 2.49 -11.15 4.37
CA GLY A 72 3.33 -11.46 3.23
C GLY A 72 2.84 -12.65 2.40
N GLU A 73 1.68 -13.25 2.75
CA GLU A 73 1.10 -14.35 2.02
C GLU A 73 0.51 -13.90 0.68
N PHE A 74 0.72 -14.72 -0.34
CA PHE A 74 0.19 -14.50 -1.69
C PHE A 74 -1.03 -15.37 -1.93
N ALA A 75 -2.06 -14.80 -2.54
CA ALA A 75 -3.25 -15.53 -2.94
C ALA A 75 -3.95 -14.85 -4.12
N TRP A 76 -4.92 -15.54 -4.72
CA TRP A 76 -5.73 -15.05 -5.81
C TRP A 76 -7.13 -14.70 -5.33
N ILE A 77 -7.63 -13.55 -5.76
CA ILE A 77 -8.98 -13.07 -5.50
C ILE A 77 -9.67 -12.71 -6.81
N GLU A 78 -10.97 -12.97 -6.90
CA GLU A 78 -11.76 -12.53 -8.05
C GLU A 78 -11.83 -11.01 -8.12
N ASN A 79 -11.68 -10.43 -9.33
CA ASN A 79 -11.61 -8.98 -9.51
C ASN A 79 -12.84 -8.25 -8.96
N HIS A 80 -14.04 -8.86 -9.06
CA HIS A 80 -15.27 -8.25 -8.56
C HIS A 80 -15.36 -8.18 -7.03
N GLN A 81 -14.48 -8.90 -6.32
CA GLN A 81 -14.36 -8.87 -4.86
C GLN A 81 -13.42 -7.75 -4.39
N LEU A 82 -12.75 -7.04 -5.29
CA LEU A 82 -11.89 -5.91 -4.95
C LEU A 82 -12.64 -4.58 -5.11
N SER A 83 -12.35 -3.66 -4.18
CA SER A 83 -12.85 -2.28 -4.16
C SER A 83 -11.70 -1.29 -4.35
N GLU A 84 -11.99 -0.16 -4.98
CA GLU A 84 -11.05 0.97 -5.08
C GLU A 84 -10.93 1.77 -3.79
N ARG A 85 -11.83 1.52 -2.82
CA ARG A 85 -11.75 2.16 -1.51
C ARG A 85 -10.42 1.85 -0.85
N ARG A 86 -9.70 2.89 -0.46
CA ARG A 86 -8.41 2.74 0.21
C ARG A 86 -8.60 2.60 1.71
N THR A 87 -8.01 1.56 2.26
CA THR A 87 -7.95 1.29 3.69
C THR A 87 -6.52 0.98 4.10
N VAL A 88 -6.25 1.06 5.39
CA VAL A 88 -4.98 0.68 6.02
C VAL A 88 -5.25 -0.19 7.23
N LEU A 89 -4.29 -1.03 7.56
CA LEU A 89 -4.34 -1.92 8.72
C LEU A 89 -3.33 -1.48 9.77
N VAL A 90 -3.74 -1.43 11.02
CA VAL A 90 -2.83 -1.20 12.14
C VAL A 90 -1.96 -2.43 12.35
N LYS A 91 -0.64 -2.31 12.17
CA LYS A 91 0.33 -3.41 12.33
C LYS A 91 1.06 -3.40 13.67
N SER A 92 1.16 -2.25 14.31
CA SER A 92 1.70 -2.13 15.68
C SER A 92 0.69 -2.64 16.71
N SER A 93 1.14 -2.99 17.92
CA SER A 93 0.25 -3.44 19.01
C SER A 93 -0.83 -2.42 19.32
N SER A 94 -0.48 -1.14 19.26
CA SER A 94 -1.39 0.00 19.36
C SER A 94 -0.87 1.14 18.50
N ALA A 95 -1.76 1.86 17.84
CA ALA A 95 -1.46 3.07 17.09
C ALA A 95 -2.18 4.26 17.71
N GLU A 96 -1.45 5.36 17.88
CA GLU A 96 -1.98 6.62 18.36
C GLU A 96 -2.32 7.53 17.18
N ALA A 97 -3.60 7.83 17.01
CA ALA A 97 -4.06 8.82 16.06
C ALA A 97 -4.05 10.21 16.71
N ARG A 98 -3.34 11.12 16.11
CA ARG A 98 -3.17 12.51 16.56
C ARG A 98 -4.12 13.46 15.82
N GLN A 99 -4.44 14.60 16.40
CA GLN A 99 -5.31 15.61 15.77
C GLN A 99 -4.64 16.32 14.58
N SER A 100 -3.32 16.29 14.51
CA SER A 100 -2.52 16.77 13.37
C SER A 100 -1.30 15.87 13.16
N ALA A 101 -0.62 16.00 12.01
CA ALA A 101 0.57 15.25 11.65
C ALA A 101 1.80 15.72 12.46
N SER A 102 1.77 15.56 13.78
CA SER A 102 2.82 15.97 14.70
C SER A 102 2.83 15.09 15.95
N ASP A 103 4.03 14.74 16.43
CA ASP A 103 4.22 13.97 17.67
C ASP A 103 3.72 14.71 18.92
N THR A 104 3.65 16.04 18.87
CA THR A 104 3.20 16.90 19.98
C THR A 104 1.70 17.23 19.91
N ALA A 105 1.01 16.84 18.84
CA ALA A 105 -0.42 17.07 18.71
C ALA A 105 -1.21 16.24 19.75
N ALA A 106 -2.39 16.73 20.13
CA ALA A 106 -3.28 16.02 21.02
C ALA A 106 -3.74 14.68 20.41
N LEU A 107 -3.95 13.70 21.28
CA LEU A 107 -4.50 12.40 20.90
C LEU A 107 -5.96 12.56 20.43
N ALA A 108 -6.29 11.99 19.28
CA ALA A 108 -7.65 11.93 18.76
C ALA A 108 -8.33 10.61 19.17
N PHE A 109 -7.66 9.48 18.92
CA PHE A 109 -8.08 8.15 19.34
C PHE A 109 -6.89 7.17 19.32
N THR A 110 -7.09 5.97 19.82
CA THR A 110 -6.16 4.84 19.69
C THR A 110 -6.82 3.70 18.93
N ALA A 111 -6.01 2.93 18.21
CA ALA A 111 -6.47 1.74 17.50
C ALA A 111 -5.50 0.59 17.76
N GLU A 112 -6.04 -0.58 18.07
CA GLU A 112 -5.26 -1.79 18.32
C GLU A 112 -4.83 -2.47 17.01
N LYS A 113 -3.87 -3.38 17.11
CA LYS A 113 -3.42 -4.20 15.99
C LYS A 113 -4.60 -4.91 15.32
N GLY A 114 -4.60 -4.89 13.98
CA GLY A 114 -5.63 -5.52 13.17
C GLY A 114 -6.85 -4.64 12.90
N VAL A 115 -6.95 -3.46 13.51
CA VAL A 115 -8.02 -2.51 13.17
C VAL A 115 -7.80 -1.97 11.77
N VAL A 116 -8.85 -2.03 10.95
CA VAL A 116 -8.89 -1.45 9.60
C VAL A 116 -9.45 -0.04 9.68
N LEU A 117 -8.72 0.89 9.08
CA LEU A 117 -9.06 2.32 9.04
C LEU A 117 -9.19 2.77 7.58
N GLU A 118 -10.11 3.69 7.32
CA GLU A 118 -10.19 4.33 6.00
C GLU A 118 -8.99 5.26 5.79
N PHE A 119 -8.32 5.11 4.67
CA PHE A 119 -7.23 5.98 4.23
C PHE A 119 -7.82 7.26 3.62
N LEU A 120 -7.48 8.41 4.15
CA LEU A 120 -7.95 9.70 3.62
C LEU A 120 -6.86 10.45 2.87
N GLN A 121 -5.65 10.52 3.44
CA GLN A 121 -4.55 11.31 2.88
C GLN A 121 -3.20 10.84 3.43
N HIS A 122 -2.17 10.89 2.59
CA HIS A 122 -0.78 10.67 2.99
C HIS A 122 -0.03 12.01 3.01
N THR A 123 0.67 12.30 4.09
CA THR A 123 1.43 13.56 4.27
C THR A 123 2.70 13.29 5.07
N ALA A 124 3.87 13.41 4.45
CA ALA A 124 5.19 13.48 5.11
C ALA A 124 5.38 12.50 6.29
N GLY A 125 5.17 11.20 6.08
CA GLY A 125 5.34 10.15 7.10
C GLY A 125 4.12 9.91 7.98
N TRP A 126 2.99 10.60 7.71
CA TRP A 126 1.72 10.44 8.39
C TRP A 126 0.61 10.07 7.41
N VAL A 127 -0.38 9.33 7.89
CA VAL A 127 -1.62 9.05 7.17
C VAL A 127 -2.79 9.60 7.94
N LYS A 128 -3.60 10.42 7.29
CA LYS A 128 -4.90 10.82 7.82
C LYS A 128 -5.87 9.67 7.60
N VAL A 129 -6.48 9.22 8.68
CA VAL A 129 -7.37 8.05 8.69
C VAL A 129 -8.69 8.39 9.32
N ARG A 130 -9.72 7.59 8.99
CA ARG A 130 -11.01 7.60 9.66
C ARG A 130 -11.29 6.24 10.27
N HIS A 131 -11.59 6.22 11.56
CA HIS A 131 -12.04 5.05 12.28
C HIS A 131 -13.50 4.72 11.90
N PRO A 132 -13.95 3.44 11.98
CA PRO A 132 -15.35 3.09 11.68
C PRO A 132 -16.41 3.83 12.49
N ASP A 133 -16.08 4.30 13.69
CA ASP A 133 -16.97 5.15 14.52
C ASP A 133 -17.06 6.62 14.05
N GLY A 134 -16.28 7.00 13.02
CA GLY A 134 -16.25 8.34 12.46
C GLY A 134 -15.11 9.23 12.97
N ALA A 135 -14.36 8.83 14.00
CA ALA A 135 -13.22 9.59 14.50
C ALA A 135 -12.14 9.70 13.45
N VAL A 136 -11.55 10.87 13.29
CA VAL A 136 -10.49 11.19 12.31
C VAL A 136 -9.21 11.56 13.05
N GLY A 137 -8.07 11.09 12.54
CA GLY A 137 -6.77 11.43 13.10
C GLY A 137 -5.62 11.09 12.17
N PHE A 138 -4.41 11.40 12.60
CA PHE A 138 -3.17 11.14 11.87
C PHE A 138 -2.36 10.06 12.58
N ILE A 139 -1.98 9.01 11.86
CA ILE A 139 -1.16 7.90 12.35
C ILE A 139 0.14 7.86 11.55
N LYS A 140 1.26 7.54 12.19
CA LYS A 140 2.54 7.36 11.52
C LYS A 140 2.48 6.19 10.53
N VAL A 141 3.05 6.38 9.34
CA VAL A 141 3.18 5.34 8.31
C VAL A 141 3.81 4.05 8.88
N SER A 142 4.79 4.18 9.79
CA SER A 142 5.49 3.04 10.42
C SER A 142 4.57 2.13 11.23
N GLN A 143 3.39 2.58 11.65
CA GLN A 143 2.41 1.81 12.42
C GLN A 143 1.32 1.16 11.56
N LEU A 144 1.33 1.44 10.26
CA LEU A 144 0.30 1.03 9.31
C LEU A 144 0.85 0.11 8.22
N TRP A 145 -0.03 -0.70 7.66
CA TRP A 145 0.16 -1.44 6.43
C TRP A 145 -0.92 -1.04 5.41
N GLY A 146 -0.56 -0.99 4.13
CA GLY A 146 -1.49 -0.59 3.07
C GLY A 146 -1.35 0.88 2.61
N VAL A 147 -0.24 1.52 2.94
CA VAL A 147 0.07 2.92 2.58
C VAL A 147 0.76 3.04 1.25
#